data_4b6f66e10b93d9de68ed1dd321880714
#
_entry.id   4b6f66e10b93d9de68ed1dd321880714
#
_cell.length_a   1.000
_cell.length_b   1.000
_cell.length_c   1.000
_cell.angle_alpha   90.00
_cell.angle_beta   90.00
_cell.angle_gamma   90.00
#
_symmetry.space_group_name_H-M   'P 1'
#
loop_
_entity.id
_entity.type
_entity.pdbx_description
1 polymer ?
#
loop_
_entity_poly.entity_id
_entity_poly.type
_entity_poly.pdbx_seq_one_letter_code
_entity_poly.pdbx_strand_id
1 'polypeptide(L)'
;MIQINIISLLLLFNLFGCQKFSFNPDHLEKLKSTKNCPKCNLRNSSLYKLDLNNANLSNANLSNSNLSDVNLWKANLSGANLNNADLSNANLQYSNLKNANLEGADLSRADMTNAKMNSANLDEVILCHTNMPDGKRSYLNCISANLYNTNLYRANLSNKNLNKVDLGRANLSHAHMVKISLIDANLTAANLSHANLRNADLCSADLTGTNLTGTDLTSSNLTRVDMRKATNLSGAILSGAIMCHTSMPDGTENNINC
;
A
#
# COMPACT_ATOMS: atom_id res chain seq x y z
N MET A 1 1.70 45.82 5.33
CA MET A 1 1.87 44.51 4.66
C MET A 1 3.34 44.33 4.32
N ILE A 2 4.05 43.57 5.15
CA ILE A 2 5.48 43.32 4.97
C ILE A 2 5.60 42.12 4.04
N GLN A 3 6.00 42.35 2.79
CA GLN A 3 6.44 41.28 1.91
C GLN A 3 7.76 40.71 2.45
N ILE A 4 7.69 39.60 3.16
CA ILE A 4 8.88 38.83 3.52
C ILE A 4 9.35 38.13 2.26
N ASN A 5 10.46 38.66 1.70
CA ASN A 5 11.08 38.09 0.50
C ASN A 5 11.60 36.67 0.84
N ILE A 6 11.23 35.69 0.03
CA ILE A 6 11.60 34.26 0.20
C ILE A 6 13.12 34.09 0.33
N ILE A 7 13.90 34.99 -0.25
CA ILE A 7 15.38 35.05 -0.13
C ILE A 7 15.82 35.33 1.32
N SER A 8 15.07 36.14 2.07
CA SER A 8 15.39 36.46 3.49
C SER A 8 15.09 35.28 4.42
N LEU A 9 14.10 34.43 4.08
CA LEU A 9 13.79 33.23 4.82
C LEU A 9 14.88 32.15 4.62
N LEU A 10 15.46 32.06 3.42
CA LEU A 10 16.57 31.16 3.11
C LEU A 10 17.87 31.53 3.84
N LEU A 11 18.10 32.82 4.13
CA LEU A 11 19.28 33.30 4.87
C LEU A 11 19.16 33.08 6.38
N LEU A 12 17.96 33.05 6.95
CA LEU A 12 17.73 32.77 8.37
C LEU A 12 17.86 31.25 8.72
N PHE A 13 17.65 30.35 7.75
CA PHE A 13 17.85 28.91 7.94
C PHE A 13 19.33 28.48 7.94
N ASN A 14 20.24 29.29 7.44
CA ASN A 14 21.70 29.02 7.50
C ASN A 14 22.36 29.25 8.87
N LEU A 15 21.63 29.79 9.85
CA LEU A 15 22.14 30.06 11.20
C LEU A 15 21.83 28.97 12.24
N PHE A 16 20.99 28.02 11.91
CA PHE A 16 20.70 26.82 12.75
C PHE A 16 21.15 25.57 12.02
N GLY A 17 22.38 25.15 12.23
CA GLY A 17 23.01 23.84 12.02
C GLY A 17 22.52 23.01 10.83
N CYS A 18 23.31 22.97 9.77
CA CYS A 18 23.45 21.93 8.73
C CYS A 18 22.38 20.81 8.66
N GLN A 19 21.14 21.09 8.32
CA GLN A 19 20.37 20.14 7.55
C GLN A 19 20.73 20.35 6.07
N LYS A 20 21.74 19.60 5.58
CA LYS A 20 21.94 19.46 4.13
C LYS A 20 20.64 18.97 3.55
N PHE A 21 19.91 19.80 2.81
CA PHE A 21 18.79 19.33 2.01
C PHE A 21 19.30 18.17 1.15
N SER A 22 18.73 17.00 1.31
CA SER A 22 19.12 15.82 0.55
C SER A 22 18.70 15.88 -0.92
N PHE A 23 17.92 16.91 -1.31
CA PHE A 23 17.52 17.24 -2.67
C PHE A 23 17.95 18.67 -3.03
N ASN A 24 17.94 19.00 -4.33
CA ASN A 24 18.19 20.36 -4.81
C ASN A 24 16.87 21.14 -4.91
N PRO A 25 16.64 22.19 -4.12
CA PRO A 25 15.39 22.98 -4.16
C PRO A 25 15.10 23.58 -5.53
N ASP A 26 16.13 24.03 -6.27
CA ASP A 26 15.96 24.59 -7.62
C ASP A 26 15.44 23.54 -8.61
N HIS A 27 15.82 22.27 -8.42
CA HIS A 27 15.30 21.17 -9.23
C HIS A 27 13.81 20.92 -8.95
N LEU A 28 13.36 21.06 -7.70
CA LEU A 28 11.96 20.91 -7.36
C LEU A 28 11.11 22.04 -7.96
N GLU A 29 11.57 23.28 -7.86
CA GLU A 29 10.88 24.44 -8.47
C GLU A 29 10.87 24.35 -9.99
N LYS A 30 11.99 23.94 -10.61
CA LYS A 30 12.05 23.65 -12.05
C LYS A 30 11.04 22.58 -12.45
N LEU A 31 10.93 21.48 -11.70
CA LEU A 31 9.96 20.43 -11.98
C LEU A 31 8.53 20.96 -11.91
N LYS A 32 8.19 21.69 -10.86
CA LYS A 32 6.84 22.26 -10.66
C LYS A 32 6.46 23.23 -11.77
N SER A 33 7.38 24.06 -12.21
CA SER A 33 7.11 25.12 -13.21
C SER A 33 7.11 24.60 -14.64
N THR A 34 8.00 23.66 -14.98
CA THR A 34 8.22 23.24 -16.38
C THR A 34 7.81 21.81 -16.69
N LYS A 35 7.57 20.97 -15.69
CA LYS A 35 7.44 19.50 -15.81
C LYS A 35 8.64 18.84 -16.55
N ASN A 36 9.77 19.52 -16.67
CA ASN A 36 10.95 19.04 -17.41
C ASN A 36 12.20 19.09 -16.53
N CYS A 37 12.52 17.98 -15.91
CA CYS A 37 13.61 17.87 -14.93
C CYS A 37 14.44 16.57 -15.11
N PRO A 38 14.99 16.31 -16.32
CA PRO A 38 15.86 15.15 -16.53
C PRO A 38 17.12 15.27 -15.69
N LYS A 39 17.60 14.15 -15.12
CA LYS A 39 18.78 14.05 -14.24
C LYS A 39 18.70 14.92 -12.98
N CYS A 40 17.53 15.42 -12.61
CA CYS A 40 17.37 16.22 -11.39
C CYS A 40 17.58 15.38 -10.12
N ASN A 41 18.19 16.00 -9.09
CA ASN A 41 18.24 15.43 -7.76
C ASN A 41 17.02 15.87 -6.96
N LEU A 42 16.05 14.95 -6.82
CA LEU A 42 14.79 15.11 -6.11
C LEU A 42 14.68 14.09 -4.95
N ARG A 43 15.81 13.55 -4.52
CA ARG A 43 15.87 12.57 -3.41
C ARG A 43 15.22 13.15 -2.15
N ASN A 44 14.43 12.33 -1.44
CA ASN A 44 13.70 12.69 -0.21
C ASN A 44 12.75 13.90 -0.36
N SER A 45 12.41 14.31 -1.59
CA SER A 45 11.45 15.40 -1.80
C SER A 45 10.01 14.94 -1.62
N SER A 46 9.12 15.89 -1.31
CA SER A 46 7.68 15.64 -1.35
C SER A 46 7.08 16.15 -2.65
N LEU A 47 6.58 15.21 -3.44
CA LEU A 47 5.86 15.43 -4.70
C LEU A 47 4.39 15.00 -4.58
N TYR A 48 3.91 14.85 -3.33
CA TYR A 48 2.57 14.40 -3.00
C TYR A 48 1.50 15.16 -3.76
N LYS A 49 0.61 14.42 -4.41
CA LYS A 49 -0.53 14.94 -5.21
C LYS A 49 -0.17 15.90 -6.35
N LEU A 50 1.09 16.03 -6.74
CA LEU A 50 1.44 16.89 -7.86
C LEU A 50 0.88 16.33 -9.18
N ASP A 51 0.46 17.22 -10.06
CA ASP A 51 0.15 16.87 -11.43
C ASP A 51 1.41 16.97 -12.31
N LEU A 52 2.05 15.81 -12.50
CA LEU A 52 3.24 15.63 -13.32
C LEU A 52 2.94 14.86 -14.62
N ASN A 53 1.71 14.98 -15.13
CA ASN A 53 1.36 14.37 -16.41
C ASN A 53 2.30 14.83 -17.53
N ASN A 54 2.72 13.90 -18.38
CA ASN A 54 3.68 14.14 -19.46
C ASN A 54 5.04 14.71 -18.99
N ALA A 55 5.36 14.69 -17.71
CA ALA A 55 6.63 15.21 -17.20
C ALA A 55 7.82 14.42 -17.73
N ASN A 56 8.94 15.11 -17.96
CA ASN A 56 10.22 14.47 -18.24
C ASN A 56 11.08 14.40 -16.98
N LEU A 57 11.19 13.23 -16.40
CA LEU A 57 11.98 12.88 -15.23
C LEU A 57 13.04 11.82 -15.56
N SER A 58 13.44 11.74 -16.84
CA SER A 58 14.42 10.73 -17.27
C SER A 58 15.73 10.85 -16.50
N ASN A 59 16.23 9.73 -15.98
CA ASN A 59 17.43 9.62 -15.16
C ASN A 59 17.41 10.52 -13.88
N ALA A 60 16.26 11.00 -13.43
CA ALA A 60 16.16 11.77 -12.19
C ALA A 60 16.39 10.86 -10.97
N ASN A 61 16.97 11.43 -9.92
CA ASN A 61 17.06 10.76 -8.63
C ASN A 61 15.85 11.14 -7.76
N LEU A 62 14.93 10.21 -7.61
CA LEU A 62 13.69 10.31 -6.83
C LEU A 62 13.72 9.34 -5.63
N SER A 63 14.90 8.85 -5.24
CA SER A 63 15.00 7.87 -4.15
C SER A 63 14.47 8.43 -2.83
N ASN A 64 13.74 7.60 -2.08
CA ASN A 64 13.08 7.93 -0.82
C ASN A 64 12.14 9.14 -0.91
N SER A 65 11.66 9.53 -2.08
CA SER A 65 10.71 10.64 -2.23
C SER A 65 9.27 10.18 -1.98
N ASN A 66 8.43 11.11 -1.55
CA ASN A 66 7.00 10.89 -1.46
C ASN A 66 6.32 11.32 -2.76
N LEU A 67 5.89 10.36 -3.56
CA LEU A 67 5.16 10.48 -4.82
C LEU A 67 3.72 9.92 -4.67
N SER A 68 3.22 9.77 -3.44
CA SER A 68 1.87 9.23 -3.24
C SER A 68 0.80 10.13 -3.86
N ASP A 69 -0.24 9.53 -4.42
CA ASP A 69 -1.31 10.19 -5.16
C ASP A 69 -0.85 11.06 -6.35
N VAL A 70 0.41 10.99 -6.80
CA VAL A 70 0.94 11.79 -7.91
C VAL A 70 0.31 11.37 -9.24
N ASN A 71 0.06 12.34 -10.11
CA ASN A 71 -0.33 12.05 -11.49
C ASN A 71 0.91 12.06 -12.41
N LEU A 72 1.38 10.88 -12.80
CA LEU A 72 2.50 10.65 -13.73
C LEU A 72 2.03 10.06 -15.07
N TRP A 73 0.78 10.32 -15.45
CA TRP A 73 0.23 9.86 -16.72
C TRP A 73 1.12 10.26 -17.89
N LYS A 74 1.54 9.29 -18.70
CA LYS A 74 2.48 9.48 -19.83
C LYS A 74 3.83 10.12 -19.46
N ALA A 75 4.21 10.19 -18.19
CA ALA A 75 5.52 10.73 -17.80
C ALA A 75 6.68 9.85 -18.30
N ASN A 76 7.81 10.50 -18.60
CA ASN A 76 9.05 9.80 -18.91
C ASN A 76 9.92 9.68 -17.64
N LEU A 77 9.98 8.49 -17.08
CA LEU A 77 10.79 8.08 -15.92
C LEU A 77 11.91 7.10 -16.32
N SER A 78 12.27 7.07 -17.61
CA SER A 78 13.30 6.12 -18.07
C SER A 78 14.62 6.35 -17.36
N GLY A 79 15.20 5.27 -16.80
CA GLY A 79 16.43 5.31 -16.01
C GLY A 79 16.33 6.08 -14.69
N ALA A 80 15.14 6.52 -14.26
CA ALA A 80 15.00 7.20 -12.98
C ALA A 80 15.31 6.26 -11.81
N ASN A 81 15.92 6.81 -10.75
CA ASN A 81 16.12 6.11 -9.49
C ASN A 81 14.95 6.41 -8.55
N LEU A 82 14.07 5.44 -8.37
CA LEU A 82 12.88 5.46 -7.49
C LEU A 82 13.06 4.52 -6.29
N ASN A 83 14.29 4.14 -5.94
CA ASN A 83 14.56 3.24 -4.81
C ASN A 83 13.91 3.76 -3.53
N ASN A 84 13.12 2.91 -2.85
CA ASN A 84 12.36 3.22 -1.65
C ASN A 84 11.42 4.45 -1.78
N ALA A 85 10.99 4.82 -2.98
CA ALA A 85 10.01 5.89 -3.16
C ALA A 85 8.60 5.41 -2.80
N ASP A 86 7.79 6.30 -2.23
CA ASP A 86 6.36 6.06 -2.04
C ASP A 86 5.59 6.52 -3.28
N LEU A 87 5.09 5.59 -4.06
CA LEU A 87 4.26 5.78 -5.26
C LEU A 87 2.83 5.26 -5.02
N SER A 88 2.42 5.11 -3.76
CA SER A 88 1.10 4.60 -3.44
C SER A 88 0.00 5.46 -4.05
N ASN A 89 -1.04 4.83 -4.60
CA ASN A 89 -2.12 5.47 -5.35
C ASN A 89 -1.68 6.30 -6.58
N ALA A 90 -0.44 6.24 -7.02
CA ALA A 90 0.04 7.04 -8.17
C ALA A 90 -0.63 6.60 -9.48
N ASN A 91 -0.93 7.56 -10.33
CA ASN A 91 -1.33 7.29 -11.72
C ASN A 91 -0.09 7.25 -12.62
N LEU A 92 0.36 6.06 -12.98
CA LEU A 92 1.50 5.79 -13.86
C LEU A 92 1.07 5.25 -15.24
N GLN A 93 -0.20 5.40 -15.61
CA GLN A 93 -0.71 4.91 -16.88
C GLN A 93 0.09 5.49 -18.06
N TYR A 94 0.44 4.62 -19.01
CA TYR A 94 1.23 4.96 -20.19
C TYR A 94 2.61 5.58 -19.93
N SER A 95 3.10 5.59 -18.68
CA SER A 95 4.42 6.11 -18.34
C SER A 95 5.54 5.24 -18.92
N ASN A 96 6.72 5.84 -19.07
CA ASN A 96 7.93 5.13 -19.49
C ASN A 96 8.85 4.93 -18.30
N LEU A 97 8.88 3.73 -17.75
CA LEU A 97 9.73 3.27 -16.64
C LEU A 97 10.89 2.36 -17.11
N LYS A 98 11.22 2.39 -18.42
CA LYS A 98 12.32 1.58 -18.96
C LYS A 98 13.62 1.84 -18.20
N ASN A 99 14.29 0.78 -17.71
CA ASN A 99 15.52 0.84 -16.92
C ASN A 99 15.40 1.64 -15.61
N ALA A 100 14.20 1.94 -15.11
CA ALA A 100 14.02 2.59 -13.82
C ALA A 100 14.40 1.64 -12.67
N ASN A 101 14.98 2.17 -11.60
CA ASN A 101 15.20 1.41 -10.36
C ASN A 101 14.04 1.69 -9.38
N LEU A 102 13.18 0.70 -9.18
CA LEU A 102 12.03 0.73 -8.26
C LEU A 102 12.26 -0.16 -7.01
N GLU A 103 13.50 -0.59 -6.76
CA GLU A 103 13.83 -1.44 -5.61
C GLU A 103 13.26 -0.88 -4.32
N GLY A 104 12.50 -1.69 -3.58
CA GLY A 104 11.86 -1.30 -2.33
C GLY A 104 10.77 -0.23 -2.45
N ALA A 105 10.39 0.21 -3.65
CA ALA A 105 9.36 1.23 -3.82
C ALA A 105 7.96 0.69 -3.43
N ASP A 106 7.12 1.54 -2.86
CA ASP A 106 5.72 1.24 -2.62
C ASP A 106 4.85 1.72 -3.78
N LEU A 107 4.31 0.77 -4.55
CA LEU A 107 3.36 0.98 -5.64
C LEU A 107 1.95 0.52 -5.25
N SER A 108 1.65 0.39 -3.97
CA SER A 108 0.34 -0.03 -3.51
C SER A 108 -0.76 0.83 -4.12
N ARG A 109 -1.78 0.18 -4.72
CA ARG A 109 -2.92 0.84 -5.37
C ARG A 109 -2.55 1.74 -6.57
N ALA A 110 -1.30 1.76 -7.01
CA ALA A 110 -0.92 2.51 -8.20
C ALA A 110 -1.56 1.91 -9.46
N ASP A 111 -1.76 2.75 -10.46
CA ASP A 111 -2.20 2.30 -11.78
C ASP A 111 -1.06 2.44 -12.79
N MET A 112 -0.51 1.30 -13.21
CA MET A 112 0.55 1.20 -14.22
C MET A 112 0.04 0.69 -15.57
N THR A 113 -1.26 0.69 -15.81
CA THR A 113 -1.84 0.18 -17.06
C THR A 113 -1.15 0.80 -18.28
N ASN A 114 -0.69 -0.04 -19.19
CA ASN A 114 0.09 0.35 -20.39
C ASN A 114 1.44 1.05 -20.10
N ALA A 115 1.97 1.01 -18.88
CA ALA A 115 3.31 1.51 -18.61
C ALA A 115 4.38 0.63 -19.27
N LYS A 116 5.48 1.26 -19.73
CA LYS A 116 6.63 0.54 -20.30
C LYS A 116 7.66 0.26 -19.21
N MET A 117 7.85 -1.01 -18.83
CA MET A 117 8.70 -1.42 -17.70
C MET A 117 9.88 -2.30 -18.12
N ASN A 118 10.29 -2.28 -19.39
CA ASN A 118 11.40 -3.11 -19.88
C ASN A 118 12.67 -2.84 -19.06
N SER A 119 13.24 -3.87 -18.48
CA SER A 119 14.46 -3.81 -17.66
C SER A 119 14.34 -2.89 -16.42
N ALA A 120 13.14 -2.62 -15.92
CA ALA A 120 12.96 -1.99 -14.62
C ALA A 120 13.34 -2.97 -13.50
N ASN A 121 14.06 -2.48 -12.48
CA ASN A 121 14.33 -3.27 -11.27
C ASN A 121 13.11 -3.18 -10.34
N LEU A 122 12.52 -4.34 -10.00
CA LEU A 122 11.35 -4.50 -9.14
C LEU A 122 11.67 -5.31 -7.86
N ASP A 123 12.94 -5.42 -7.48
CA ASP A 123 13.33 -6.15 -6.28
C ASP A 123 12.68 -5.49 -5.05
N GLU A 124 12.11 -6.31 -4.17
CA GLU A 124 11.46 -5.89 -2.92
C GLU A 124 10.29 -4.88 -3.09
N VAL A 125 9.84 -4.61 -4.32
CA VAL A 125 8.74 -3.68 -4.59
C VAL A 125 7.42 -4.17 -3.94
N ILE A 126 6.63 -3.23 -3.42
CA ILE A 126 5.28 -3.50 -2.92
C ILE A 126 4.29 -3.24 -4.04
N LEU A 127 3.60 -4.29 -4.51
CA LEU A 127 2.61 -4.23 -5.59
C LEU A 127 1.20 -4.59 -5.10
N CYS A 128 0.89 -4.16 -3.88
CA CYS A 128 -0.38 -4.50 -3.25
C CYS A 128 -1.54 -3.75 -3.90
N HIS A 129 -2.50 -4.50 -4.47
CA HIS A 129 -3.66 -3.94 -5.15
C HIS A 129 -3.32 -3.03 -6.35
N THR A 130 -2.18 -3.25 -6.98
CA THR A 130 -1.63 -2.45 -8.08
C THR A 130 -2.17 -2.94 -9.43
N ASN A 131 -2.60 -2.06 -10.31
CA ASN A 131 -2.91 -2.39 -11.69
C ASN A 131 -1.60 -2.48 -12.49
N MET A 132 -1.27 -3.66 -12.96
CA MET A 132 -0.06 -3.95 -13.74
C MET A 132 -0.19 -3.46 -15.19
N PRO A 133 0.92 -3.38 -15.96
CA PRO A 133 0.88 -2.91 -17.35
C PRO A 133 -0.07 -3.69 -18.27
N ASP A 134 -0.32 -4.97 -18.02
CA ASP A 134 -1.25 -5.82 -18.75
C ASP A 134 -2.71 -5.68 -18.29
N GLY A 135 -3.01 -4.74 -17.41
CA GLY A 135 -4.31 -4.48 -16.83
C GLY A 135 -4.73 -5.46 -15.72
N LYS A 136 -3.91 -6.47 -15.40
CA LYS A 136 -4.18 -7.37 -14.28
C LYS A 136 -3.81 -6.71 -12.96
N ARG A 137 -4.49 -7.12 -11.89
CA ARG A 137 -4.22 -6.62 -10.54
C ARG A 137 -3.23 -7.51 -9.81
N SER A 138 -2.17 -6.89 -9.26
CA SER A 138 -1.19 -7.57 -8.41
C SER A 138 -1.54 -7.43 -6.93
N TYR A 139 -1.20 -8.47 -6.15
CA TYR A 139 -1.30 -8.51 -4.68
C TYR A 139 0.02 -9.03 -4.09
N LEU A 140 1.14 -8.63 -4.69
CA LEU A 140 2.47 -9.04 -4.27
C LEU A 140 3.00 -8.13 -3.17
N ASN A 141 3.63 -8.72 -2.14
CA ASN A 141 4.27 -8.02 -1.02
C ASN A 141 3.32 -7.05 -0.27
N CYS A 142 2.10 -7.49 0.02
CA CYS A 142 1.13 -6.68 0.74
C CYS A 142 1.37 -6.59 2.27
N ILE A 143 2.56 -6.88 2.75
CA ILE A 143 2.90 -6.79 4.18
C ILE A 143 2.85 -5.32 4.61
N SER A 144 2.09 -5.05 5.69
CA SER A 144 1.89 -3.69 6.24
C SER A 144 1.29 -2.65 5.26
N ALA A 145 0.72 -3.08 4.13
CA ALA A 145 0.08 -2.15 3.19
C ALA A 145 -1.20 -1.55 3.77
N ASN A 146 -1.54 -0.33 3.36
CA ASN A 146 -2.82 0.29 3.70
C ASN A 146 -3.88 -0.05 2.64
N LEU A 147 -4.79 -0.97 2.96
CA LEU A 147 -5.95 -1.34 2.15
C LEU A 147 -7.28 -0.93 2.82
N TYR A 148 -7.24 0.07 3.71
CA TYR A 148 -8.41 0.57 4.40
C TYR A 148 -9.52 0.98 3.42
N ASN A 149 -10.76 0.55 3.69
CA ASN A 149 -11.96 0.85 2.90
C ASN A 149 -11.86 0.44 1.41
N THR A 150 -11.02 -0.54 1.07
CA THR A 150 -10.80 -1.00 -0.30
C THR A 150 -11.89 -1.98 -0.72
N ASN A 151 -12.33 -1.93 -1.98
CA ASN A 151 -13.24 -2.95 -2.53
C ASN A 151 -12.44 -4.16 -3.08
N LEU A 152 -12.48 -5.25 -2.33
CA LEU A 152 -11.87 -6.54 -2.64
C LEU A 152 -12.94 -7.65 -2.87
N TYR A 153 -14.15 -7.25 -3.26
CA TYR A 153 -15.23 -8.18 -3.57
C TYR A 153 -14.78 -9.25 -4.56
N ARG A 154 -14.96 -10.53 -4.18
CA ARG A 154 -14.52 -11.70 -4.97
C ARG A 154 -13.03 -11.75 -5.34
N ALA A 155 -12.17 -10.95 -4.69
CA ALA A 155 -10.72 -10.98 -4.96
C ALA A 155 -10.14 -12.37 -4.66
N ASN A 156 -9.17 -12.82 -5.47
CA ASN A 156 -8.39 -14.02 -5.17
C ASN A 156 -7.09 -13.62 -4.45
N LEU A 157 -7.10 -13.80 -3.13
CA LEU A 157 -5.99 -13.53 -2.22
C LEU A 157 -5.39 -14.83 -1.66
N SER A 158 -5.73 -15.99 -2.23
CA SER A 158 -5.23 -17.28 -1.73
C SER A 158 -3.71 -17.37 -1.77
N ASN A 159 -3.12 -17.93 -0.70
CA ASN A 159 -1.67 -18.08 -0.48
C ASN A 159 -0.89 -16.75 -0.43
N LYS A 160 -1.55 -15.61 -0.24
CA LYS A 160 -0.86 -14.31 -0.10
C LYS A 160 -0.42 -14.07 1.33
N ASN A 161 0.68 -13.34 1.48
CA ASN A 161 1.12 -12.80 2.75
C ASN A 161 0.63 -11.36 2.87
N LEU A 162 -0.33 -11.13 3.77
CA LEU A 162 -0.94 -9.84 4.09
C LEU A 162 -0.76 -9.51 5.59
N ASN A 163 0.33 -9.93 6.16
CA ASN A 163 0.62 -9.65 7.56
C ASN A 163 0.68 -8.14 7.83
N LYS A 164 0.14 -7.72 8.98
CA LYS A 164 0.11 -6.31 9.41
C LYS A 164 -0.58 -5.36 8.44
N VAL A 165 -1.32 -5.88 7.47
CA VAL A 165 -2.08 -5.06 6.52
C VAL A 165 -3.22 -4.33 7.23
N ASP A 166 -3.50 -3.10 6.81
CA ASP A 166 -4.73 -2.41 7.21
C ASP A 166 -5.84 -2.68 6.19
N LEU A 167 -6.78 -3.55 6.56
CA LEU A 167 -8.00 -3.90 5.81
C LEU A 167 -9.26 -3.36 6.51
N GLY A 168 -9.11 -2.39 7.40
CA GLY A 168 -10.24 -1.79 8.09
C GLY A 168 -11.31 -1.30 7.11
N ARG A 169 -12.58 -1.65 7.35
CA ARG A 169 -13.74 -1.37 6.47
C ARG A 169 -13.63 -1.89 5.04
N ALA A 170 -12.65 -2.73 4.69
CA ALA A 170 -12.56 -3.29 3.36
C ALA A 170 -13.77 -4.21 3.05
N ASN A 171 -14.21 -4.21 1.79
CA ASN A 171 -15.20 -5.16 1.32
C ASN A 171 -14.49 -6.40 0.77
N LEU A 172 -14.41 -7.44 1.56
CA LEU A 172 -13.83 -8.76 1.24
C LEU A 172 -14.90 -9.83 1.00
N SER A 173 -16.16 -9.42 0.81
CA SER A 173 -17.25 -10.40 0.66
C SER A 173 -17.02 -11.29 -0.56
N HIS A 174 -17.28 -12.60 -0.37
CA HIS A 174 -17.01 -13.65 -1.36
C HIS A 174 -15.55 -13.77 -1.82
N ALA A 175 -14.58 -13.16 -1.13
CA ALA A 175 -13.16 -13.27 -1.48
C ALA A 175 -12.65 -14.70 -1.27
N HIS A 176 -11.74 -15.14 -2.13
CA HIS A 176 -11.00 -16.39 -2.00
C HIS A 176 -9.70 -16.11 -1.27
N MET A 177 -9.59 -16.58 -0.01
CA MET A 177 -8.48 -16.27 0.91
C MET A 177 -7.90 -17.56 1.52
N VAL A 178 -7.95 -18.68 0.78
CA VAL A 178 -7.45 -19.98 1.26
C VAL A 178 -5.95 -19.90 1.53
N LYS A 179 -5.52 -20.37 2.73
CA LYS A 179 -4.11 -20.33 3.17
C LYS A 179 -3.48 -18.93 3.13
N ILE A 180 -4.27 -17.89 3.28
CA ILE A 180 -3.75 -16.52 3.41
C ILE A 180 -3.08 -16.35 4.78
N SER A 181 -2.02 -15.53 4.85
CA SER A 181 -1.45 -15.08 6.11
C SER A 181 -1.89 -13.64 6.39
N LEU A 182 -2.54 -13.42 7.55
CA LEU A 182 -3.11 -12.16 8.03
C LEU A 182 -2.64 -11.88 9.47
N ILE A 183 -1.46 -12.35 9.84
CA ILE A 183 -0.91 -12.17 11.20
C ILE A 183 -0.82 -10.67 11.53
N ASP A 184 -1.33 -10.27 12.70
CA ASP A 184 -1.38 -8.88 13.17
C ASP A 184 -2.15 -7.93 12.22
N ALA A 185 -3.01 -8.42 11.32
CA ALA A 185 -3.75 -7.58 10.40
C ALA A 185 -4.90 -6.82 11.09
N ASN A 186 -5.15 -5.60 10.65
CA ASN A 186 -6.33 -4.85 11.02
C ASN A 186 -7.49 -5.16 10.06
N LEU A 187 -8.55 -5.82 10.53
CA LEU A 187 -9.76 -6.13 9.78
C LEU A 187 -11.00 -5.44 10.40
N THR A 188 -10.80 -4.40 11.23
CA THR A 188 -11.89 -3.75 11.94
C THR A 188 -13.01 -3.28 11.01
N ALA A 189 -14.24 -3.65 11.33
CA ALA A 189 -15.43 -3.34 10.54
C ALA A 189 -15.38 -3.77 9.05
N ALA A 190 -14.48 -4.67 8.67
CA ALA A 190 -14.43 -5.24 7.32
C ALA A 190 -15.64 -6.13 7.04
N ASN A 191 -16.01 -6.26 5.78
CA ASN A 191 -17.04 -7.21 5.33
C ASN A 191 -16.37 -8.47 4.78
N LEU A 192 -16.39 -9.56 5.55
CA LEU A 192 -15.90 -10.90 5.16
C LEU A 192 -17.03 -11.86 4.80
N SER A 193 -18.26 -11.38 4.60
CA SER A 193 -19.40 -12.26 4.37
C SER A 193 -19.17 -13.20 3.18
N HIS A 194 -19.41 -14.49 3.42
CA HIS A 194 -19.20 -15.57 2.44
C HIS A 194 -17.75 -15.68 1.89
N ALA A 195 -16.77 -15.09 2.56
CA ALA A 195 -15.37 -15.27 2.20
C ALA A 195 -14.88 -16.68 2.56
N ASN A 196 -13.94 -17.21 1.79
CA ASN A 196 -13.31 -18.50 2.04
C ASN A 196 -11.91 -18.29 2.66
N LEU A 197 -11.81 -18.48 3.98
CA LEU A 197 -10.58 -18.36 4.79
C LEU A 197 -10.06 -19.71 5.28
N ARG A 198 -10.35 -20.80 4.56
CA ARG A 198 -9.88 -22.14 4.97
C ARG A 198 -8.36 -22.16 5.11
N ASN A 199 -7.88 -22.76 6.22
CA ASN A 199 -6.45 -22.83 6.57
C ASN A 199 -5.74 -21.45 6.62
N ALA A 200 -6.47 -20.35 6.80
CA ALA A 200 -5.88 -19.03 6.95
C ALA A 200 -5.16 -18.89 8.31
N ASP A 201 -4.09 -18.10 8.34
CA ASP A 201 -3.44 -17.69 9.58
C ASP A 201 -3.83 -16.25 9.92
N LEU A 202 -4.67 -16.08 10.96
CA LEU A 202 -5.15 -14.80 11.47
C LEU A 202 -4.58 -14.50 12.87
N CYS A 203 -3.49 -15.16 13.27
CA CYS A 203 -2.94 -14.97 14.62
C CYS A 203 -2.81 -13.48 14.96
N SER A 204 -3.35 -13.08 16.11
CA SER A 204 -3.35 -11.69 16.61
C SER A 204 -4.05 -10.65 15.67
N ALA A 205 -4.83 -11.06 14.71
CA ALA A 205 -5.60 -10.11 13.89
C ALA A 205 -6.75 -9.48 14.68
N ASP A 206 -7.06 -8.22 14.34
CA ASP A 206 -8.21 -7.49 14.90
C ASP A 206 -9.42 -7.61 13.95
N LEU A 207 -10.41 -8.40 14.35
CA LEU A 207 -11.68 -8.58 13.65
C LEU A 207 -12.84 -7.83 14.36
N THR A 208 -12.54 -6.82 15.17
CA THR A 208 -13.57 -6.07 15.90
C THR A 208 -14.59 -5.45 14.93
N GLY A 209 -15.86 -5.77 15.13
CA GLY A 209 -16.94 -5.25 14.28
C GLY A 209 -17.04 -5.83 12.88
N THR A 210 -16.22 -6.85 12.54
CA THR A 210 -16.22 -7.50 11.22
C THR A 210 -17.51 -8.25 10.96
N ASN A 211 -18.04 -8.22 9.73
CA ASN A 211 -19.14 -9.07 9.29
C ASN A 211 -18.60 -10.44 8.83
N LEU A 212 -18.91 -11.49 9.58
CA LEU A 212 -18.46 -12.86 9.33
C LEU A 212 -19.60 -13.79 8.82
N THR A 213 -20.72 -13.25 8.35
CA THR A 213 -21.85 -14.04 7.86
C THR A 213 -21.42 -15.05 6.81
N GLY A 214 -21.65 -16.35 7.06
CA GLY A 214 -21.32 -17.40 6.10
C GLY A 214 -19.84 -17.55 5.73
N THR A 215 -18.94 -16.95 6.49
CA THR A 215 -17.49 -17.06 6.29
C THR A 215 -16.99 -18.46 6.60
N ASP A 216 -16.19 -19.06 5.72
CA ASP A 216 -15.56 -20.36 5.97
C ASP A 216 -14.16 -20.18 6.58
N LEU A 217 -14.05 -20.44 7.89
CA LEU A 217 -12.83 -20.39 8.70
C LEU A 217 -12.32 -21.81 9.05
N THR A 218 -12.72 -22.83 8.29
CA THR A 218 -12.33 -24.21 8.54
C THR A 218 -10.80 -24.34 8.64
N SER A 219 -10.32 -24.93 9.74
CA SER A 219 -8.90 -25.17 10.01
C SER A 219 -8.04 -23.89 10.02
N SER A 220 -8.61 -22.73 10.26
CA SER A 220 -7.86 -21.46 10.39
C SER A 220 -7.22 -21.34 11.78
N ASN A 221 -6.14 -20.58 11.86
CA ASN A 221 -5.52 -20.18 13.10
C ASN A 221 -6.11 -18.83 13.56
N LEU A 222 -6.89 -18.84 14.62
CA LEU A 222 -7.51 -17.67 15.25
C LEU A 222 -6.88 -17.33 16.61
N THR A 223 -5.67 -17.82 16.87
CA THR A 223 -4.97 -17.57 18.14
C THR A 223 -4.84 -16.07 18.41
N ARG A 224 -5.28 -15.61 19.58
CA ARG A 224 -5.25 -14.20 20.02
C ARG A 224 -6.03 -13.25 19.11
N VAL A 225 -6.97 -13.74 18.33
CA VAL A 225 -7.84 -12.89 17.50
C VAL A 225 -8.83 -12.16 18.41
N ASP A 226 -9.08 -10.88 18.10
CA ASP A 226 -10.14 -10.09 18.72
C ASP A 226 -11.37 -10.06 17.80
N MET A 227 -12.46 -10.74 18.20
CA MET A 227 -13.74 -10.76 17.50
C MET A 227 -14.83 -10.00 18.27
N ARG A 228 -14.47 -9.19 19.27
CA ARG A 228 -15.46 -8.41 20.02
C ARG A 228 -16.24 -7.51 19.09
N LYS A 229 -17.54 -7.42 19.30
CA LYS A 229 -18.45 -6.67 18.42
C LYS A 229 -18.45 -7.12 16.96
N ALA A 230 -17.80 -8.26 16.63
CA ALA A 230 -17.99 -8.83 15.30
C ALA A 230 -19.48 -9.01 15.05
N THR A 231 -19.94 -8.47 13.93
CA THR A 231 -21.35 -8.56 13.57
C THR A 231 -21.59 -9.88 12.85
N ASN A 232 -22.57 -10.63 13.37
CA ASN A 232 -23.16 -11.77 12.68
C ASN A 232 -22.18 -12.93 12.31
N LEU A 233 -21.97 -13.83 13.28
CA LEU A 233 -21.35 -15.16 13.02
C LEU A 233 -22.35 -16.16 12.38
N SER A 234 -23.54 -15.73 11.97
CA SER A 234 -24.56 -16.63 11.42
C SER A 234 -24.02 -17.34 10.18
N GLY A 235 -24.01 -18.68 10.23
CA GLY A 235 -23.51 -19.52 9.16
C GLY A 235 -21.98 -19.51 8.99
N ALA A 236 -21.21 -18.86 9.87
CA ALA A 236 -19.75 -19.00 9.87
C ALA A 236 -19.34 -20.43 10.24
N ILE A 237 -18.35 -20.98 9.53
CA ILE A 237 -17.86 -22.35 9.73
C ILE A 237 -16.50 -22.30 10.43
N LEU A 238 -16.43 -22.78 11.68
CA LEU A 238 -15.25 -22.78 12.53
C LEU A 238 -14.67 -24.20 12.74
N SER A 239 -15.08 -25.18 11.93
CA SER A 239 -14.65 -26.57 12.10
C SER A 239 -13.13 -26.72 12.04
N GLY A 240 -12.52 -27.26 13.12
CA GLY A 240 -11.08 -27.45 13.22
C GLY A 240 -10.27 -26.16 13.37
N ALA A 241 -10.90 -25.00 13.55
CA ALA A 241 -10.18 -23.76 13.85
C ALA A 241 -9.48 -23.82 15.22
N ILE A 242 -8.30 -23.22 15.30
CA ILE A 242 -7.54 -23.05 16.58
C ILE A 242 -7.95 -21.70 17.18
N MET A 243 -8.47 -21.71 18.42
CA MET A 243 -9.02 -20.52 19.08
C MET A 243 -8.37 -20.28 20.44
N CYS A 244 -7.02 -20.33 20.50
CA CYS A 244 -6.30 -20.04 21.73
C CYS A 244 -6.34 -18.55 22.06
N HIS A 245 -6.82 -18.21 23.26
CA HIS A 245 -6.93 -16.82 23.70
C HIS A 245 -7.73 -15.93 22.75
N THR A 246 -8.74 -16.50 22.08
CA THR A 246 -9.57 -15.77 21.12
C THR A 246 -10.71 -15.05 21.87
N SER A 247 -10.81 -13.74 21.70
CA SER A 247 -11.91 -12.95 22.27
C SER A 247 -13.17 -13.06 21.39
N MET A 248 -14.22 -13.67 21.91
CA MET A 248 -15.49 -13.90 21.20
C MET A 248 -16.38 -12.65 21.18
N PRO A 249 -17.40 -12.58 20.29
CA PRO A 249 -18.31 -11.42 20.19
C PRO A 249 -19.08 -11.14 21.47
N ASP A 250 -19.35 -12.12 22.30
CA ASP A 250 -20.05 -12.00 23.60
C ASP A 250 -19.12 -11.56 24.74
N GLY A 251 -17.83 -11.31 24.42
CA GLY A 251 -16.80 -10.92 25.39
C GLY A 251 -16.16 -12.08 26.14
N THR A 252 -16.54 -13.32 25.86
CA THR A 252 -15.88 -14.52 26.44
C THR A 252 -14.57 -14.81 25.73
N GLU A 253 -13.65 -15.51 26.41
CA GLU A 253 -12.43 -16.01 25.80
C GLU A 253 -12.61 -17.48 25.41
N ASN A 254 -12.24 -17.83 24.20
CA ASN A 254 -12.29 -19.22 23.72
C ASN A 254 -10.88 -19.79 23.61
N ASN A 255 -10.71 -21.03 24.09
CA ASN A 255 -9.45 -21.76 24.17
C ASN A 255 -9.55 -23.15 23.53
N ILE A 256 -10.38 -23.29 22.49
CA ILE A 256 -10.53 -24.56 21.77
C ILE A 256 -9.30 -24.83 20.91
N ASN A 257 -8.81 -26.06 20.97
CA ASN A 257 -7.65 -26.55 20.22
C ASN A 257 -6.33 -25.82 20.56
N CYS A 258 -6.19 -25.28 21.79
CA CYS A 258 -4.88 -24.91 22.32
C CYS A 258 -4.03 -26.21 22.45
#